data_95369a199be659b61d048e6f7c90e1fe
#
_entry.id   95369a199be659b61d048e6f7c90e1fe
#
_cell.length_a   1.000
_cell.length_b   1.000
_cell.length_c   1.000
_cell.angle_alpha   90.00
_cell.angle_beta   90.00
_cell.angle_gamma   90.00
#
_symmetry.space_group_name_H-M   'P 1'
#
loop_
_entity.id
_entity.type
_entity.pdbx_description
1 polymer ?
#
loop_
_entity_poly.entity_id
_entity_poly.type
_entity_poly.pdbx_seq_one_letter_code
_entity_poly.pdbx_strand_id
1 'polypeptide(L)'
;MSRASERAKAKELGERFYFTGKPCKHGHISKRYTDKGTCCECMTLDFEAKKESRLSQMKSNYEAKKSVYAQKMVSWRANNKHKQAVYSSKRRSEIMLRTPKWLDSDAFAKMEEYYYTANMLGMHTGEQYHVDHIVPLRGKFVSGLNVPWNLQILTKTDNLRKKNKFYG
;
A
#
# COMPACT_ATOMS: atom_id res chain seq x y z
N MET A 1 0.34 27.95 34.18
CA MET A 1 1.62 27.92 33.44
C MET A 1 1.48 28.62 32.09
N SER A 2 2.53 29.19 31.54
CA SER A 2 2.47 29.86 30.21
C SER A 2 2.56 28.84 29.08
N ARG A 3 2.01 29.15 27.88
CA ARG A 3 2.14 28.28 26.69
C ARG A 3 3.61 28.01 26.32
N ALA A 4 4.50 28.95 26.60
CA ALA A 4 5.92 28.83 26.31
C ALA A 4 6.60 27.81 27.21
N SER A 5 6.24 27.75 28.50
CA SER A 5 6.83 26.80 29.46
C SER A 5 6.44 25.33 29.16
N GLU A 6 5.19 25.07 28.80
CA GLU A 6 4.74 23.71 28.43
C GLU A 6 5.40 23.21 27.15
N ARG A 7 5.53 24.10 26.15
CA ARG A 7 6.21 23.76 24.91
C ARG A 7 7.71 23.50 25.13
N ALA A 8 8.36 24.29 25.97
CA ALA A 8 9.78 24.12 26.27
C ALA A 8 10.06 22.80 26.96
N LYS A 9 9.24 22.43 27.97
CA LYS A 9 9.32 21.12 28.63
C LYS A 9 9.15 19.95 27.67
N ALA A 10 8.10 19.99 26.82
CA ALA A 10 7.87 18.95 25.83
C ALA A 10 9.01 18.82 24.81
N LYS A 11 9.66 19.95 24.45
CA LYS A 11 10.81 19.94 23.57
C LYS A 11 12.04 19.31 24.23
N GLU A 12 12.27 19.58 25.51
CA GLU A 12 13.36 19.01 26.32
C GLU A 12 13.18 17.50 26.50
N LEU A 13 11.92 17.03 26.69
CA LEU A 13 11.58 15.62 26.79
C LEU A 13 11.49 14.89 25.44
N GLY A 14 11.70 15.57 24.32
CA GLY A 14 11.59 14.99 22.99
C GLY A 14 10.15 14.60 22.59
N GLU A 15 9.14 15.13 23.29
CA GLU A 15 7.74 14.83 23.00
C GLU A 15 7.26 15.53 21.71
N ARG A 16 6.52 14.80 20.90
CA ARG A 16 5.95 15.31 19.64
C ARG A 16 4.83 16.33 19.86
N PHE A 17 4.10 16.21 20.97
CA PHE A 17 2.95 17.04 21.27
C PHE A 17 3.02 17.58 22.69
N TYR A 18 2.41 18.75 22.92
CA TYR A 18 2.16 19.31 24.23
C TYR A 18 0.72 19.82 24.34
N PHE A 19 0.23 19.94 25.57
CA PHE A 19 -1.14 20.38 25.86
C PHE A 19 -1.13 21.48 26.90
N THR A 20 -1.88 22.54 26.66
CA THR A 20 -1.93 23.72 27.56
C THR A 20 -3.27 23.95 28.22
N GLY A 21 -4.32 23.20 27.81
CA GLY A 21 -5.71 23.44 28.24
C GLY A 21 -6.30 24.76 27.72
N LYS A 22 -5.51 25.61 27.05
CA LYS A 22 -5.95 26.93 26.55
C LYS A 22 -6.38 26.84 25.09
N PRO A 23 -7.47 27.54 24.69
CA PRO A 23 -7.94 27.50 23.31
C PRO A 23 -6.90 28.13 22.36
N CYS A 24 -6.86 27.66 21.12
CA CYS A 24 -6.08 28.31 20.05
C CYS A 24 -6.78 29.57 19.55
N LYS A 25 -6.21 30.24 18.54
CA LYS A 25 -6.81 31.43 17.91
C LYS A 25 -8.17 31.18 17.25
N HIS A 26 -8.48 29.91 16.97
CA HIS A 26 -9.76 29.47 16.37
C HIS A 26 -10.69 28.79 17.40
N GLY A 27 -10.37 28.87 18.70
CA GLY A 27 -11.21 28.33 19.78
C GLY A 27 -10.98 26.88 20.16
N HIS A 28 -10.16 26.12 19.43
CA HIS A 28 -9.94 24.69 19.70
C HIS A 28 -9.10 24.45 20.94
N ILE A 29 -9.53 23.57 21.83
CA ILE A 29 -8.79 23.09 23.01
C ILE A 29 -8.22 21.71 22.65
N SER A 30 -7.05 21.68 22.03
CA SER A 30 -6.44 20.48 21.48
C SER A 30 -4.93 20.47 21.72
N LYS A 31 -4.30 19.29 21.59
CA LYS A 31 -2.84 19.15 21.59
C LYS A 31 -2.20 20.02 20.51
N ARG A 32 -0.95 20.41 20.73
CA ARG A 32 -0.17 21.22 19.79
C ARG A 32 1.12 20.52 19.43
N TYR A 33 1.56 20.69 18.21
CA TYR A 33 2.86 20.18 17.76
C TYR A 33 3.99 20.96 18.48
N THR A 34 4.93 20.21 19.05
CA THR A 34 6.06 20.78 19.81
C THR A 34 7.01 21.59 18.92
N ASP A 35 7.23 21.17 17.67
CA ASP A 35 8.10 21.83 16.71
C ASP A 35 7.55 23.19 16.24
N LYS A 36 6.27 23.28 15.93
CA LYS A 36 5.61 24.45 15.32
C LYS A 36 4.69 25.23 16.27
N GLY A 37 4.27 24.62 17.38
CA GLY A 37 3.26 25.19 18.27
C GLY A 37 1.84 25.22 17.70
N THR A 38 1.62 24.59 16.54
CA THR A 38 0.33 24.58 15.82
C THR A 38 -0.64 23.64 16.50
N CYS A 39 -1.92 24.05 16.60
CA CYS A 39 -3.01 23.23 17.11
C CYS A 39 -3.28 22.03 16.17
N CYS A 40 -3.37 20.81 16.72
CA CYS A 40 -3.59 19.61 15.92
C CYS A 40 -4.93 19.64 15.18
N GLU A 41 -5.98 20.11 15.84
CA GLU A 41 -7.32 20.21 15.25
C GLU A 41 -7.36 21.22 14.09
N CYS A 42 -6.71 22.37 14.22
CA CYS A 42 -6.54 23.29 13.09
C CYS A 42 -5.80 22.64 11.90
N MET A 43 -4.78 21.83 12.17
CA MET A 43 -4.05 21.10 11.12
C MET A 43 -4.91 20.05 10.43
N THR A 44 -5.74 19.33 11.19
CA THR A 44 -6.65 18.32 10.63
C THR A 44 -7.70 18.97 9.73
N LEU A 45 -8.34 20.04 10.21
CA LEU A 45 -9.35 20.77 9.44
C LEU A 45 -8.75 21.39 8.16
N ASP A 46 -7.57 22.01 8.24
CA ASP A 46 -6.88 22.55 7.05
C ASP A 46 -6.50 21.43 6.05
N PHE A 47 -6.08 20.28 6.57
CA PHE A 47 -5.77 19.11 5.72
C PHE A 47 -6.99 18.59 5.00
N GLU A 48 -8.12 18.44 5.69
CA GLU A 48 -9.38 17.97 5.09
C GLU A 48 -9.94 18.96 4.08
N ALA A 49 -9.95 20.26 4.41
CA ALA A 49 -10.38 21.31 3.50
C ALA A 49 -9.57 21.35 2.18
N LYS A 50 -8.28 21.01 2.24
CA LYS A 50 -7.37 20.99 1.08
C LYS A 50 -7.24 19.62 0.41
N LYS A 51 -7.88 18.57 0.94
CA LYS A 51 -7.69 17.20 0.51
C LYS A 51 -8.05 16.98 -0.95
N GLU A 52 -9.23 17.45 -1.38
CA GLU A 52 -9.71 17.28 -2.76
C GLU A 52 -8.83 18.04 -3.76
N SER A 53 -8.48 19.28 -3.45
CA SER A 53 -7.59 20.08 -4.29
C SER A 53 -6.21 19.41 -4.46
N ARG A 54 -5.63 18.88 -3.38
CA ARG A 54 -4.35 18.15 -3.41
C ARG A 54 -4.46 16.86 -4.23
N LEU A 55 -5.54 16.10 -4.08
CA LEU A 55 -5.77 14.88 -4.85
C LEU A 55 -5.93 15.18 -6.34
N SER A 56 -6.68 16.21 -6.69
CA SER A 56 -6.84 16.66 -8.07
C SER A 56 -5.49 17.07 -8.68
N GLN A 57 -4.69 17.86 -7.95
CA GLN A 57 -3.36 18.27 -8.41
C GLN A 57 -2.40 17.10 -8.56
N MET A 58 -2.43 16.14 -7.63
CA MET A 58 -1.62 14.91 -7.74
C MET A 58 -2.02 14.09 -8.97
N LYS A 59 -3.33 13.96 -9.25
CA LYS A 59 -3.84 13.26 -10.43
C LYS A 59 -3.39 13.94 -11.73
N SER A 60 -3.55 15.27 -11.81
CA SER A 60 -3.11 16.05 -12.96
C SER A 60 -1.59 15.92 -13.20
N ASN A 61 -0.77 16.06 -12.15
CA ASN A 61 0.66 15.88 -12.23
C ASN A 61 1.08 14.45 -12.63
N TYR A 62 0.34 13.44 -12.19
CA TYR A 62 0.57 12.05 -12.60
C TYR A 62 0.26 11.86 -14.09
N GLU A 63 -0.91 12.29 -14.57
CA GLU A 63 -1.28 12.16 -15.99
C GLU A 63 -0.30 12.91 -16.90
N ALA A 64 0.13 14.10 -16.53
CA ALA A 64 1.13 14.87 -17.29
C ALA A 64 2.49 14.15 -17.42
N LYS A 65 2.87 13.34 -16.44
CA LYS A 65 4.17 12.63 -16.41
C LYS A 65 4.08 11.15 -16.80
N LYS A 66 2.89 10.63 -17.00
CA LYS A 66 2.62 9.20 -17.23
C LYS A 66 3.38 8.63 -18.43
N SER A 67 3.38 9.34 -19.57
CA SER A 67 4.09 8.93 -20.79
C SER A 67 5.62 8.90 -20.57
N VAL A 68 6.16 9.88 -19.88
CA VAL A 68 7.59 9.95 -19.55
C VAL A 68 7.99 8.79 -18.64
N TYR A 69 7.18 8.47 -17.63
CA TYR A 69 7.44 7.31 -16.77
C TYR A 69 7.33 5.99 -17.53
N ALA A 70 6.37 5.86 -18.45
CA ALA A 70 6.24 4.68 -19.30
C ALA A 70 7.48 4.47 -20.17
N GLN A 71 7.97 5.51 -20.84
CA GLN A 71 9.19 5.45 -21.65
C GLN A 71 10.42 5.09 -20.81
N LYS A 72 10.60 5.72 -19.64
CA LYS A 72 11.69 5.38 -18.71
C LYS A 72 11.64 3.91 -18.29
N MET A 73 10.44 3.37 -18.04
CA MET A 73 10.27 1.96 -17.68
C MET A 73 10.60 1.01 -18.82
N VAL A 74 10.23 1.36 -20.06
CA VAL A 74 10.61 0.58 -21.27
C VAL A 74 12.12 0.56 -21.42
N SER A 75 12.77 1.71 -21.38
CA SER A 75 14.24 1.82 -21.47
C SER A 75 14.94 1.06 -20.34
N TRP A 76 14.45 1.21 -19.11
CA TRP A 76 15.02 0.49 -17.99
C TRP A 76 14.92 -1.04 -18.17
N ARG A 77 13.74 -1.53 -18.61
CA ARG A 77 13.54 -2.97 -18.87
C ARG A 77 14.48 -3.48 -19.98
N ALA A 78 14.64 -2.73 -21.06
CA ALA A 78 15.55 -3.09 -22.13
C ALA A 78 17.00 -3.24 -21.64
N ASN A 79 17.46 -2.30 -20.82
CA ASN A 79 18.83 -2.27 -20.31
C ASN A 79 19.07 -3.19 -19.08
N ASN A 80 18.02 -3.75 -18.47
CA ASN A 80 18.12 -4.57 -17.26
C ASN A 80 17.51 -5.96 -17.44
N LYS A 81 17.57 -6.56 -18.64
CA LYS A 81 17.04 -7.91 -18.92
C LYS A 81 17.60 -8.96 -17.95
N HIS A 82 18.90 -8.89 -17.63
CA HIS A 82 19.54 -9.81 -16.68
C HIS A 82 18.93 -9.72 -15.29
N LYS A 83 18.65 -8.52 -14.78
CA LYS A 83 17.99 -8.34 -13.48
C LYS A 83 16.56 -8.90 -13.47
N GLN A 84 15.82 -8.72 -14.58
CA GLN A 84 14.48 -9.27 -14.73
C GLN A 84 14.52 -10.81 -14.76
N ALA A 85 15.51 -11.40 -15.46
CA ALA A 85 15.68 -12.85 -15.49
C ALA A 85 15.97 -13.41 -14.08
N VAL A 86 16.86 -12.80 -13.33
CA VAL A 86 17.16 -13.19 -11.94
C VAL A 86 15.92 -13.08 -11.05
N TYR A 87 15.17 -11.96 -11.16
CA TYR A 87 13.94 -11.78 -10.39
C TYR A 87 12.88 -12.83 -10.71
N SER A 88 12.67 -13.11 -12.00
CA SER A 88 11.71 -14.13 -12.47
C SER A 88 12.11 -15.54 -12.06
N SER A 89 13.42 -15.87 -12.12
CA SER A 89 13.96 -17.14 -11.66
C SER A 89 13.71 -17.32 -10.14
N LYS A 90 14.06 -16.30 -9.36
CA LYS A 90 13.81 -16.32 -7.91
C LYS A 90 12.32 -16.49 -7.58
N ARG A 91 11.42 -15.79 -8.30
CA ARG A 91 9.97 -15.94 -8.12
C ARG A 91 9.51 -17.37 -8.43
N ARG A 92 9.97 -17.96 -9.52
CA ARG A 92 9.64 -19.36 -9.87
C ARG A 92 10.10 -20.33 -8.80
N SER A 93 11.35 -20.23 -8.34
CA SER A 93 11.88 -21.07 -7.27
C SER A 93 11.04 -20.96 -5.98
N GLU A 94 10.63 -19.75 -5.61
CA GLU A 94 9.78 -19.52 -4.44
C GLU A 94 8.40 -20.19 -4.57
N ILE A 95 7.80 -20.15 -5.74
CA ILE A 95 6.54 -20.83 -6.03
C ILE A 95 6.74 -22.36 -5.93
N MET A 96 7.79 -22.90 -6.55
CA MET A 96 8.08 -24.33 -6.51
C MET A 96 8.30 -24.83 -5.08
N LEU A 97 9.06 -24.10 -4.27
CA LEU A 97 9.32 -24.45 -2.87
C LEU A 97 8.04 -24.49 -2.01
N ARG A 98 7.03 -23.71 -2.39
CA ARG A 98 5.76 -23.61 -1.65
C ARG A 98 4.61 -24.36 -2.29
N THR A 99 4.85 -25.03 -3.42
CA THR A 99 3.90 -25.95 -4.03
C THR A 99 4.14 -27.35 -3.47
N PRO A 100 3.22 -27.90 -2.66
CA PRO A 100 3.40 -29.21 -2.07
C PRO A 100 3.46 -30.32 -3.14
N LYS A 101 4.36 -31.29 -2.94
CA LYS A 101 4.51 -32.41 -3.88
C LYS A 101 3.33 -33.38 -3.91
N TRP A 102 2.45 -33.33 -2.92
CA TRP A 102 1.24 -34.13 -2.83
C TRP A 102 0.03 -33.51 -3.56
N LEU A 103 0.21 -32.32 -4.16
CA LEU A 103 -0.85 -31.72 -4.98
C LEU A 103 -1.10 -32.56 -6.22
N ASP A 104 -2.35 -32.93 -6.43
CA ASP A 104 -2.84 -33.70 -7.58
C ASP A 104 -3.21 -32.79 -8.78
N SER A 105 -3.58 -33.44 -9.89
CA SER A 105 -4.03 -32.77 -11.11
C SER A 105 -5.27 -31.89 -10.87
N ASP A 106 -6.18 -32.35 -10.01
CA ASP A 106 -7.44 -31.66 -9.74
C ASP A 106 -7.20 -30.34 -8.99
N ALA A 107 -6.22 -30.34 -8.08
CA ALA A 107 -5.81 -29.12 -7.41
C ALA A 107 -5.19 -28.10 -8.39
N PHE A 108 -4.39 -28.57 -9.36
CA PHE A 108 -3.86 -27.68 -10.40
C PHE A 108 -4.97 -27.16 -11.33
N ALA A 109 -5.92 -27.98 -11.71
CA ALA A 109 -7.09 -27.56 -12.50
C ALA A 109 -7.89 -26.48 -11.76
N LYS A 110 -8.13 -26.64 -10.45
CA LYS A 110 -8.78 -25.61 -9.63
C LYS A 110 -7.97 -24.31 -9.57
N MET A 111 -6.66 -24.38 -9.52
CA MET A 111 -5.83 -23.15 -9.58
C MET A 111 -5.99 -22.45 -10.93
N GLU A 112 -6.05 -23.19 -12.03
CA GLU A 112 -6.27 -22.63 -13.36
C GLU A 112 -7.64 -21.95 -13.46
N GLU A 113 -8.69 -22.53 -12.85
CA GLU A 113 -10.02 -21.92 -12.77
C GLU A 113 -10.00 -20.53 -12.13
N TYR A 114 -9.17 -20.28 -11.10
CA TYR A 114 -9.00 -18.94 -10.52
C TYR A 114 -8.49 -17.93 -11.55
N TYR A 115 -7.49 -18.31 -12.34
CA TYR A 115 -6.94 -17.42 -13.39
C TYR A 115 -7.95 -17.20 -14.52
N TYR A 116 -8.65 -18.24 -14.93
CA TYR A 116 -9.73 -18.14 -15.92
C TYR A 116 -10.83 -17.21 -15.43
N THR A 117 -11.32 -17.42 -14.22
CA THR A 117 -12.38 -16.60 -13.61
C THR A 117 -11.96 -15.14 -13.46
N ALA A 118 -10.71 -14.86 -13.04
CA ALA A 118 -10.19 -13.50 -12.96
C ALA A 118 -10.18 -12.81 -14.34
N ASN A 119 -9.82 -13.54 -15.39
CA ASN A 119 -9.85 -13.04 -16.76
C ASN A 119 -11.29 -12.75 -17.24
N MET A 120 -12.22 -13.67 -17.01
CA MET A 120 -13.64 -13.51 -17.37
C MET A 120 -14.29 -12.33 -16.65
N LEU A 121 -14.01 -12.17 -15.35
CA LEU A 121 -14.46 -11.00 -14.59
C LEU A 121 -13.93 -9.70 -15.20
N GLY A 122 -12.65 -9.69 -15.58
CA GLY A 122 -12.03 -8.54 -16.23
C GLY A 122 -12.70 -8.18 -17.56
N MET A 123 -13.01 -9.15 -18.38
CA MET A 123 -13.71 -8.95 -19.65
C MET A 123 -15.14 -8.45 -19.46
N HIS A 124 -15.83 -8.94 -18.42
CA HIS A 124 -17.23 -8.57 -18.17
C HIS A 124 -17.38 -7.19 -17.51
N THR A 125 -16.50 -6.83 -16.59
CA THR A 125 -16.60 -5.60 -15.81
C THR A 125 -15.77 -4.45 -16.37
N GLY A 126 -14.81 -4.71 -17.25
CA GLY A 126 -13.81 -3.74 -17.71
C GLY A 126 -12.75 -3.40 -16.66
N GLU A 127 -12.76 -4.03 -15.48
CA GLU A 127 -11.76 -3.87 -14.44
C GLU A 127 -10.66 -4.93 -14.54
N GLN A 128 -9.48 -4.64 -13.98
CA GLN A 128 -8.41 -5.63 -13.89
C GLN A 128 -8.52 -6.42 -12.59
N TYR A 129 -8.60 -7.75 -12.72
CA TYR A 129 -8.58 -8.68 -11.60
C TYR A 129 -7.25 -9.45 -11.55
N HIS A 130 -6.81 -9.76 -10.36
CA HIS A 130 -5.59 -10.52 -10.10
C HIS A 130 -5.89 -11.70 -9.20
N VAL A 131 -5.26 -12.83 -9.48
CA VAL A 131 -5.21 -13.96 -8.55
C VAL A 131 -4.07 -13.69 -7.55
N ASP A 132 -4.39 -13.72 -6.28
CA ASP A 132 -3.47 -13.46 -5.18
C ASP A 132 -3.59 -14.54 -4.10
N HIS A 133 -2.56 -14.71 -3.27
CA HIS A 133 -2.60 -15.65 -2.16
C HIS A 133 -3.22 -15.01 -0.92
N ILE A 134 -4.19 -15.66 -0.28
CA ILE A 134 -4.81 -15.21 0.97
C ILE A 134 -3.72 -15.05 2.02
N VAL A 135 -2.97 -16.12 2.31
CA VAL A 135 -1.73 -16.08 3.07
C VAL A 135 -0.58 -15.88 2.09
N PRO A 136 0.13 -14.75 2.12
CA PRO A 136 1.19 -14.46 1.16
C PRO A 136 2.27 -15.53 1.17
N LEU A 137 2.77 -15.91 -0.01
CA LEU A 137 3.90 -16.84 -0.10
C LEU A 137 5.16 -16.31 0.62
N ARG A 138 5.28 -14.97 0.73
CA ARG A 138 6.41 -14.26 1.34
C ARG A 138 5.91 -13.09 2.17
N GLY A 139 5.15 -13.35 3.21
CA GLY A 139 4.79 -12.34 4.20
C GLY A 139 5.94 -12.08 5.18
N LYS A 140 5.85 -11.01 5.95
CA LYS A 140 6.85 -10.66 6.97
C LYS A 140 6.91 -11.71 8.09
N PHE A 141 5.77 -12.23 8.48
CA PHE A 141 5.61 -13.17 9.61
C PHE A 141 4.95 -14.49 9.22
N VAL A 142 4.53 -14.64 7.96
CA VAL A 142 3.82 -15.81 7.44
C VAL A 142 4.39 -16.24 6.11
N SER A 143 4.28 -17.53 5.80
CA SER A 143 4.62 -18.09 4.51
C SER A 143 3.53 -19.08 4.11
N GLY A 144 2.65 -18.67 3.21
CA GLY A 144 1.56 -19.50 2.68
C GLY A 144 2.07 -20.54 1.68
N LEU A 145 1.21 -21.51 1.39
CA LEU A 145 1.42 -22.51 0.35
C LEU A 145 0.77 -22.06 -0.98
N ASN A 146 1.34 -22.53 -2.07
CA ASN A 146 0.79 -22.35 -3.40
C ASN A 146 -0.21 -23.50 -3.68
N VAL A 147 -1.44 -23.32 -3.22
CA VAL A 147 -2.52 -24.30 -3.25
C VAL A 147 -3.84 -23.59 -3.55
N PRO A 148 -4.84 -24.28 -4.18
CA PRO A 148 -6.08 -23.62 -4.63
C PRO A 148 -6.86 -22.95 -3.50
N TRP A 149 -6.93 -23.53 -2.30
CA TRP A 149 -7.63 -22.95 -1.15
C TRP A 149 -6.91 -21.77 -0.50
N ASN A 150 -5.70 -21.46 -0.93
CA ASN A 150 -4.96 -20.24 -0.55
C ASN A 150 -5.03 -19.15 -1.63
N LEU A 151 -5.82 -19.35 -2.70
CA LEU A 151 -6.00 -18.36 -3.75
C LEU A 151 -7.29 -17.57 -3.55
N GLN A 152 -7.25 -16.33 -4.00
CA GLN A 152 -8.38 -15.41 -4.04
C GLN A 152 -8.29 -14.52 -5.28
N ILE A 153 -9.44 -14.04 -5.76
CA ILE A 153 -9.52 -13.07 -6.84
C ILE A 153 -9.77 -11.70 -6.23
N LEU A 154 -8.93 -10.75 -6.55
CA LEU A 154 -9.03 -9.36 -6.08
C LEU A 154 -9.02 -8.42 -7.27
N THR A 155 -9.66 -7.26 -7.13
CA THR A 155 -9.42 -6.15 -8.05
C THR A 155 -7.93 -5.75 -7.99
N LYS A 156 -7.41 -5.21 -9.07
CA LYS A 156 -6.03 -4.68 -9.08
C LYS A 156 -5.79 -3.70 -7.92
N THR A 157 -6.79 -2.87 -7.61
CA THR A 157 -6.71 -1.87 -6.55
C THR A 157 -6.56 -2.52 -5.18
N ASP A 158 -7.39 -3.53 -4.88
CA ASP A 158 -7.35 -4.22 -3.59
C ASP A 158 -6.11 -5.09 -3.45
N ASN A 159 -5.66 -5.73 -4.53
CA ASN A 159 -4.40 -6.45 -4.54
C ASN A 159 -3.20 -5.52 -4.24
N LEU A 160 -3.18 -4.32 -4.82
CA LEU A 160 -2.15 -3.32 -4.53
C LEU A 160 -2.21 -2.79 -3.09
N ARG A 161 -3.40 -2.72 -2.47
CA ARG A 161 -3.56 -2.36 -1.05
C ARG A 161 -3.11 -3.47 -0.12
N LYS A 162 -3.49 -4.71 -0.42
CA LYS A 162 -3.14 -5.90 0.38
C LYS A 162 -1.64 -6.13 0.43
N LYS A 163 -0.96 -6.06 -0.72
CA LYS A 163 0.48 -6.39 -0.83
C LYS A 163 0.77 -7.78 -0.24
N ASN A 164 1.87 -7.90 0.51
CA ASN A 164 2.25 -9.13 1.23
C ASN A 164 1.77 -9.13 2.70
N LYS A 165 0.67 -8.43 3.00
CA LYS A 165 0.10 -8.42 4.35
C LYS A 165 -0.89 -9.58 4.49
N PHE A 166 -0.91 -10.15 5.67
CA PHE A 166 -1.92 -11.11 6.12
C PHE A 166 -2.66 -10.50 7.30
N TYR A 167 -3.95 -10.48 7.21
CA TYR A 167 -4.86 -10.01 8.25
C TYR A 167 -5.63 -11.25 8.73
N GLY A 168 -5.00 -12.03 9.61
CA GLY A 168 -5.62 -13.16 10.29
C GLY A 168 -6.33 -12.73 11.53
#